data_682e3d1c30fe645a383b9c7bed74a5a5
#
_entry.id   682e3d1c30fe645a383b9c7bed74a5a5
#
_cell.length_a   1.000
_cell.length_b   1.000
_cell.length_c   1.000
_cell.angle_alpha   90.00
_cell.angle_beta   90.00
_cell.angle_gamma   90.00
#
_symmetry.space_group_name_H-M   'P 1'
#
loop_
_entity.id
_entity.type
_entity.pdbx_description
1 polymer ?
#
loop_
_entity_poly.entity_id
_entity_poly.type
_entity_poly.pdbx_seq_one_letter_code
_entity_poly.pdbx_strand_id
1 'polypeptide(L)'
;MAIGSKFLTFVLLTLFLVSCAGKGKIVTNMSLVDPSERIPPSRVVEAFSKPPERPYREIAQLETLATEEVLSGIQMVEHMRAKATTIGADAIIVDQNQEGRKIVNNPMGINEKEVFRVLKGVAIKFR
;
A
#
# COMPACT_ATOMS: atom_id res chain seq x y z
N MET A 1 -46.25 -13.51 -9.68
CA MET A 1 -45.35 -13.06 -10.75
C MET A 1 -43.92 -13.15 -10.29
N ALA A 2 -43.28 -14.28 -10.60
CA ALA A 2 -41.92 -14.57 -10.13
C ALA A 2 -40.80 -13.80 -10.88
N ILE A 3 -41.12 -13.12 -11.98
CA ILE A 3 -40.12 -12.47 -12.84
C ILE A 3 -39.69 -11.11 -12.27
N GLY A 4 -40.58 -10.40 -11.57
CA GLY A 4 -40.26 -9.09 -11.01
C GLY A 4 -39.32 -9.10 -9.81
N SER A 5 -39.38 -10.14 -8.97
CA SER A 5 -38.51 -10.24 -7.79
C SER A 5 -37.05 -10.61 -8.15
N LYS A 6 -36.85 -11.42 -9.20
CA LYS A 6 -35.49 -11.76 -9.67
C LYS A 6 -34.80 -10.58 -10.36
N PHE A 7 -35.55 -9.76 -11.03
CA PHE A 7 -35.03 -8.55 -11.67
C PHE A 7 -34.61 -7.49 -10.64
N LEU A 8 -35.43 -7.33 -9.60
CA LEU A 8 -35.13 -6.40 -8.50
C LEU A 8 -33.87 -6.84 -7.73
N THR A 9 -33.70 -8.13 -7.50
CA THR A 9 -32.51 -8.68 -6.82
C THR A 9 -31.24 -8.45 -7.66
N PHE A 10 -31.34 -8.59 -8.97
CA PHE A 10 -30.18 -8.37 -9.85
C PHE A 10 -29.76 -6.89 -9.90
N VAL A 11 -30.73 -5.97 -9.97
CA VAL A 11 -30.45 -4.53 -9.94
C VAL A 11 -29.83 -4.10 -8.60
N LEU A 12 -30.28 -4.68 -7.49
CA LEU A 12 -29.74 -4.39 -6.18
C LEU A 12 -28.28 -4.87 -6.05
N LEU A 13 -27.96 -6.04 -6.62
CA LEU A 13 -26.63 -6.59 -6.63
C LEU A 13 -25.66 -5.73 -7.46
N THR A 14 -26.11 -5.20 -8.58
CA THR A 14 -25.31 -4.33 -9.44
C THR A 14 -25.01 -2.99 -8.76
N LEU A 15 -25.95 -2.44 -8.03
CA LEU A 15 -25.77 -1.23 -7.24
C LEU A 15 -24.75 -1.43 -6.10
N PHE A 16 -24.72 -2.61 -5.51
CA PHE A 16 -23.75 -2.94 -4.46
C PHE A 16 -22.32 -3.01 -4.98
N LEU A 17 -22.10 -3.51 -6.19
CA LEU A 17 -20.79 -3.58 -6.83
C LEU A 17 -20.23 -2.18 -7.17
N VAL A 18 -21.09 -1.23 -7.55
CA VAL A 18 -20.69 0.14 -7.84
C VAL A 18 -20.30 0.91 -6.57
N SER A 19 -20.93 0.61 -5.43
CA SER A 19 -20.61 1.29 -4.16
C SER A 19 -19.30 0.80 -3.53
N CYS A 20 -18.72 -0.32 -4.00
CA CYS A 20 -17.43 -0.84 -3.54
C CYS A 20 -16.23 -0.24 -4.30
N ALA A 21 -16.44 0.63 -5.28
CA ALA A 21 -15.37 1.35 -5.94
C ALA A 21 -14.75 2.34 -4.95
N GLY A 22 -13.63 1.97 -4.34
CA GLY A 22 -12.92 2.79 -3.36
C GLY A 22 -12.54 4.16 -3.92
N LYS A 23 -12.68 5.19 -3.10
CA LYS A 23 -12.20 6.54 -3.40
C LYS A 23 -10.73 6.65 -2.98
N GLY A 24 -9.92 7.21 -3.85
CA GLY A 24 -8.51 7.41 -3.60
C GLY A 24 -7.61 6.32 -4.16
N LYS A 25 -6.34 6.64 -4.29
CA LYS A 25 -5.31 5.75 -4.82
C LYS A 25 -4.20 5.59 -3.81
N ILE A 26 -3.70 4.36 -3.67
CA ILE A 26 -2.53 4.03 -2.87
C ILE A 26 -1.56 3.26 -3.77
N VAL A 27 -0.30 3.68 -3.78
CA VAL A 27 0.78 3.03 -4.52
C VAL A 27 1.97 2.88 -3.59
N THR A 28 2.60 1.71 -3.60
CA THR A 28 3.88 1.49 -2.91
C THR A 28 4.98 1.23 -3.93
N ASN A 29 5.96 2.09 -3.93
CA ASN A 29 7.18 1.93 -4.69
C ASN A 29 8.23 1.21 -3.85
N MET A 30 9.00 0.35 -4.48
CA MET A 30 9.98 -0.50 -3.81
C MET A 30 11.31 -0.45 -4.55
N SER A 31 12.39 -0.25 -3.80
CA SER A 31 13.75 -0.32 -4.30
C SER A 31 14.50 -1.42 -3.55
N LEU A 32 14.86 -2.49 -4.24
CA LEU A 32 15.60 -3.61 -3.67
C LEU A 32 17.05 -3.23 -3.40
N VAL A 33 17.56 -3.64 -2.24
CA VAL A 33 18.98 -3.49 -1.91
C VAL A 33 19.83 -4.36 -2.81
N ASP A 34 19.41 -5.61 -3.03
CA ASP A 34 20.03 -6.52 -3.99
C ASP A 34 18.98 -7.04 -4.98
N PRO A 35 18.89 -6.46 -6.19
CA PRO A 35 17.91 -6.88 -7.19
C PRO A 35 18.08 -8.31 -7.70
N SER A 36 19.26 -8.90 -7.51
CA SER A 36 19.55 -10.28 -7.93
C SER A 36 19.08 -11.33 -6.92
N GLU A 37 18.84 -10.93 -5.68
CA GLU A 37 18.41 -11.85 -4.62
C GLU A 37 16.95 -12.29 -4.84
N ARG A 38 16.73 -13.60 -4.75
CA ARG A 38 15.39 -14.19 -4.85
C ARG A 38 14.99 -14.77 -3.50
N ILE A 39 14.11 -14.07 -2.81
CA ILE A 39 13.56 -14.51 -1.53
C ILE A 39 12.10 -14.93 -1.77
N PRO A 40 11.67 -16.13 -1.33
CA PRO A 40 10.28 -16.55 -1.45
C PRO A 40 9.34 -15.60 -0.70
N PRO A 41 8.12 -15.36 -1.21
CA PRO A 41 7.15 -14.52 -0.51
C PRO A 41 6.89 -15.00 0.92
N SER A 42 6.74 -14.05 1.84
CA SER A 42 6.41 -14.32 3.23
C SER A 42 4.89 -14.37 3.45
N ARG A 43 4.46 -14.98 4.55
CA ARG A 43 3.03 -15.07 4.90
C ARG A 43 2.57 -13.88 5.73
N VAL A 44 3.40 -13.47 6.69
CA VAL A 44 3.08 -12.39 7.63
C VAL A 44 4.27 -11.46 7.71
N VAL A 45 3.97 -10.16 7.64
CA VAL A 45 4.96 -9.10 7.81
C VAL A 45 4.53 -8.25 9.00
N GLU A 46 5.38 -8.17 10.01
CA GLU A 46 5.17 -7.29 11.15
C GLU A 46 5.53 -5.84 10.79
N ALA A 47 4.87 -4.87 11.42
CA ALA A 47 5.18 -3.46 11.25
C ALA A 47 5.72 -2.87 12.55
N PHE A 48 6.90 -2.28 12.49
CA PHE A 48 7.55 -1.62 13.60
C PHE A 48 7.66 -0.12 13.37
N SER A 49 7.43 0.68 14.40
CA SER A 49 7.66 2.12 14.36
C SER A 49 9.11 2.50 14.72
N LYS A 50 9.85 1.58 15.28
CA LYS A 50 11.25 1.72 15.66
C LYS A 50 12.02 0.48 15.24
N PRO A 51 13.34 0.57 14.98
CA PRO A 51 14.15 -0.61 14.70
C PRO A 51 14.03 -1.64 15.83
N PRO A 52 13.79 -2.93 15.48
CA PRO A 52 13.78 -4.00 16.49
C PRO A 52 15.18 -4.22 17.04
N GLU A 53 15.27 -4.71 18.28
CA GLU A 53 16.56 -5.03 18.92
C GLU A 53 17.21 -6.30 18.34
N ARG A 54 16.41 -7.15 17.73
CA ARG A 54 16.88 -8.36 17.07
C ARG A 54 17.70 -8.03 15.82
N PRO A 55 18.83 -8.71 15.57
CA PRO A 55 19.62 -8.50 14.36
C PRO A 55 18.80 -8.70 13.08
N TYR A 56 18.96 -7.80 12.15
CA TYR A 56 18.26 -7.84 10.86
C TYR A 56 19.14 -7.25 9.76
N ARG A 57 18.76 -7.51 8.51
CA ARG A 57 19.31 -6.83 7.34
C ARG A 57 18.19 -6.15 6.56
N GLU A 58 18.49 -5.04 5.94
CA GLU A 58 17.58 -4.35 5.06
C GLU A 58 17.58 -5.03 3.70
N ILE A 59 16.38 -5.30 3.14
CA ILE A 59 16.24 -5.93 1.83
C ILE A 59 15.61 -5.02 0.80
N ALA A 60 14.88 -4.00 1.21
CA ALA A 60 14.29 -3.01 0.29
C ALA A 60 13.95 -1.72 1.02
N GLN A 61 13.96 -0.63 0.29
CA GLN A 61 13.35 0.62 0.71
C GLN A 61 11.96 0.73 0.11
N LEU A 62 11.01 1.22 0.89
CA LEU A 62 9.61 1.33 0.52
C LEU A 62 9.14 2.77 0.65
N GLU A 63 8.32 3.19 -0.30
CA GLU A 63 7.64 4.48 -0.26
C GLU A 63 6.19 4.26 -0.65
N THR A 64 5.27 4.56 0.25
CA THR A 64 3.84 4.49 -0.02
C THR A 64 3.30 5.89 -0.26
N LEU A 65 2.64 6.06 -1.39
CA LEU A 65 1.98 7.29 -1.81
C LEU A 65 0.48 7.08 -1.76
N ALA A 66 -0.24 8.01 -1.14
CA ALA A 66 -1.69 7.96 -1.07
C ALA A 66 -2.29 9.32 -1.38
N THR A 67 -3.40 9.33 -2.12
CA THR A 67 -4.16 10.56 -2.35
C THR A 67 -4.83 11.02 -1.06
N GLU A 68 -5.24 12.29 -1.00
CA GLU A 68 -5.83 12.89 0.21
C GLU A 68 -7.17 12.25 0.61
N GLU A 69 -7.86 11.56 -0.31
CA GLU A 69 -9.08 10.82 -0.02
C GLU A 69 -8.83 9.58 0.85
N VAL A 70 -7.59 9.11 0.94
CA VAL A 70 -7.21 8.03 1.85
C VAL A 70 -7.08 8.60 3.25
N LEU A 71 -8.08 8.37 4.08
CA LEU A 71 -8.20 9.02 5.39
C LEU A 71 -7.34 8.39 6.48
N SER A 72 -6.80 7.20 6.28
CA SER A 72 -6.13 6.44 7.33
C SER A 72 -4.68 6.13 6.99
N GLY A 73 -3.77 6.52 7.88
CA GLY A 73 -2.37 6.10 7.82
C GLY A 73 -2.20 4.58 7.97
N ILE A 74 -3.15 3.92 8.63
CA ILE A 74 -3.19 2.46 8.76
C ILE A 74 -3.31 1.79 7.39
N GLN A 75 -4.13 2.34 6.49
CA GLN A 75 -4.26 1.82 5.13
C GLN A 75 -2.95 1.90 4.35
N MET A 76 -2.17 2.97 4.56
CA MET A 76 -0.86 3.12 3.93
C MET A 76 0.12 2.07 4.46
N VAL A 77 0.14 1.83 5.77
CA VAL A 77 0.99 0.80 6.38
C VAL A 77 0.59 -0.59 5.89
N GLU A 78 -0.71 -0.89 5.82
CA GLU A 78 -1.19 -2.18 5.32
C GLU A 78 -0.82 -2.41 3.86
N HIS A 79 -0.89 -1.37 3.04
CA HIS A 79 -0.49 -1.46 1.63
C HIS A 79 1.02 -1.72 1.51
N MET A 80 1.83 -1.06 2.33
CA MET A 80 3.28 -1.27 2.40
C MET A 80 3.62 -2.69 2.86
N ARG A 81 2.92 -3.21 3.89
CA ARG A 81 3.08 -4.58 4.37
C ARG A 81 2.79 -5.60 3.27
N ALA A 82 1.67 -5.41 2.56
CA ALA A 82 1.29 -6.30 1.47
C ALA A 82 2.36 -6.33 0.37
N LYS A 83 2.96 -5.20 0.05
CA LYS A 83 4.06 -5.14 -0.91
C LYS A 83 5.30 -5.86 -0.39
N ALA A 84 5.61 -5.71 0.88
CA ALA A 84 6.77 -6.35 1.52
C ALA A 84 6.66 -7.88 1.57
N THR A 85 5.45 -8.44 1.64
CA THR A 85 5.25 -9.89 1.57
C THR A 85 5.73 -10.47 0.25
N THR A 86 5.61 -9.73 -0.84
CA THR A 86 5.98 -10.21 -2.18
C THR A 86 7.48 -10.45 -2.33
N ILE A 87 8.30 -9.80 -1.50
CA ILE A 87 9.75 -9.92 -1.53
C ILE A 87 10.32 -10.74 -0.36
N GLY A 88 9.44 -11.36 0.42
CA GLY A 88 9.85 -12.25 1.51
C GLY A 88 10.35 -11.53 2.76
N ALA A 89 9.96 -10.30 2.99
CA ALA A 89 10.29 -9.58 4.21
C ALA A 89 9.69 -10.24 5.45
N ASP A 90 10.41 -10.21 6.56
CA ASP A 90 9.89 -10.62 7.85
C ASP A 90 9.14 -9.49 8.54
N ALA A 91 9.57 -8.25 8.31
CA ALA A 91 8.97 -7.07 8.90
C ALA A 91 9.23 -5.82 8.05
N ILE A 92 8.49 -4.76 8.35
CA ILE A 92 8.79 -3.41 7.86
C ILE A 92 9.04 -2.48 9.04
N ILE A 93 9.94 -1.54 8.88
CA ILE A 93 10.15 -0.44 9.80
C ILE A 93 9.59 0.80 9.14
N VAL A 94 8.57 1.38 9.74
CA VAL A 94 7.88 2.55 9.19
C VAL A 94 8.34 3.79 9.94
N ASP A 95 8.89 4.75 9.23
CA ASP A 95 9.31 6.01 9.82
C ASP A 95 8.16 7.02 9.79
N GLN A 96 7.42 7.09 10.89
CA GLN A 96 6.30 8.01 11.02
C GLN A 96 6.73 9.48 11.07
N ASN A 97 7.97 9.75 11.41
CA ASN A 97 8.50 11.12 11.46
C ASN A 97 8.83 11.67 10.06
N GLN A 98 8.87 10.81 9.06
CA GLN A 98 9.08 11.21 7.67
C GLN A 98 7.78 11.21 6.86
N GLU A 99 6.65 11.28 7.53
CA GLU A 99 5.38 11.50 6.83
C GLU A 99 5.39 12.89 6.20
N GLY A 100 5.31 12.94 4.88
CA GLY A 100 5.38 14.17 4.12
C GLY A 100 4.32 14.24 3.05
N ARG A 101 4.38 15.28 2.25
CA ARG A 101 3.55 15.45 1.06
C ARG A 101 4.45 15.58 -0.16
N LYS A 102 4.10 14.88 -1.22
CA LYS A 102 4.80 14.95 -2.50
C LYS A 102 3.85 15.44 -3.57
N ILE A 103 4.30 16.43 -4.32
CA ILE A 103 3.56 16.93 -5.48
C ILE A 103 4.10 16.21 -6.71
N VAL A 104 3.22 15.50 -7.41
CA VAL A 104 3.56 14.79 -8.63
C VAL A 104 2.81 15.43 -9.78
N ASN A 105 3.54 15.82 -10.82
CA ASN A 105 2.92 16.29 -12.05
C ASN A 105 2.27 15.10 -12.77
N ASN A 106 1.01 15.28 -13.16
CA ASN A 106 0.31 14.26 -13.93
C ASN A 106 1.01 14.07 -15.28
N PRO A 107 1.52 12.86 -15.62
CA PRO A 107 2.19 12.62 -16.89
C PRO A 107 1.26 12.73 -18.11
N MET A 108 -0.05 12.77 -17.91
CA MET A 108 -1.04 12.93 -18.97
C MET A 108 -1.25 14.40 -19.37
N GLY A 109 -0.47 15.32 -18.84
CA GLY A 109 -0.10 16.55 -19.55
C GLY A 109 -0.79 17.75 -19.05
N ILE A 110 -1.63 18.11 -18.50
CA ILE A 110 -2.23 19.45 -18.40
C ILE A 110 -2.16 19.96 -16.96
N ASN A 111 -1.02 20.52 -16.55
CA ASN A 111 -0.87 21.34 -15.34
C ASN A 111 -1.59 20.87 -14.06
N GLU A 112 -2.00 19.61 -13.99
CA GLU A 112 -2.63 19.04 -12.81
C GLU A 112 -1.55 18.49 -11.88
N LYS A 113 -1.38 19.17 -10.77
CA LYS A 113 -0.52 18.74 -9.68
C LYS A 113 -1.36 17.93 -8.69
N GLU A 114 -1.08 16.64 -8.57
CA GLU A 114 -1.67 15.83 -7.50
C GLU A 114 -0.78 15.87 -6.26
N VAL A 115 -1.40 16.09 -5.10
CA VAL A 115 -0.72 16.06 -3.81
C VAL A 115 -0.92 14.67 -3.20
N PHE A 116 0.20 13.98 -2.93
CA PHE A 116 0.18 12.68 -2.27
C PHE A 116 0.73 12.79 -0.86
N ARG A 117 0.12 12.06 0.05
CA ARG A 117 0.73 11.74 1.33
C ARG A 117 1.82 10.71 1.10
N VAL A 118 2.95 10.86 1.76
CA VAL A 118 4.12 9.97 1.60
C VAL A 118 4.44 9.33 2.93
N LEU A 119 4.59 8.02 2.93
CA LEU A 119 5.07 7.25 4.07
C LEU A 119 6.27 6.43 3.62
N LYS A 120 7.40 6.58 4.30
CA LYS A 120 8.62 5.82 4.01
C LYS A 120 8.82 4.71 5.00
N GLY A 121 9.38 3.62 4.52
CA GLY A 121 9.70 2.46 5.33
C GLY A 121 10.81 1.64 4.73
N VAL A 122 11.26 0.65 5.49
CA VAL A 122 12.30 -0.28 5.10
C VAL A 122 11.79 -1.69 5.33
N ALA A 123 11.92 -2.56 4.33
CA ALA A 123 11.65 -3.98 4.48
C ALA A 123 12.91 -4.66 5.01
N ILE A 124 12.74 -5.49 6.01
CA ILE A 124 13.83 -6.16 6.70
C ILE A 124 13.62 -7.67 6.75
N LYS A 125 14.72 -8.39 6.86
CA LYS A 125 14.75 -9.81 7.11
C LYS A 125 15.62 -10.07 8.35
N PHE A 126 15.09 -10.83 9.30
CA PHE A 126 15.84 -11.20 10.49
C PHE A 126 16.97 -12.16 10.17
N ARG A 127 18.04 -12.01 10.87
CA ARG A 127 19.23 -12.88 10.78
C ARG A 127 19.15 -14.04 11.76
#